data_ba7e8b6922d2a6c355bc95a4cd1d9ec5
#
_entry.id   ba7e8b6922d2a6c355bc95a4cd1d9ec5
#
_cell.length_a   1.000
_cell.length_b   1.000
_cell.length_c   1.000
_cell.angle_alpha   90.00
_cell.angle_beta   90.00
_cell.angle_gamma   90.00
#
_symmetry.space_group_name_H-M   'P 1'
#
loop_
_entity.id
_entity.type
_entity.pdbx_description
1 polymer ?
#
loop_
_entity_poly.entity_id
_entity_poly.type
_entity_poly.pdbx_seq_one_letter_code
_entity_poly.pdbx_strand_id
1 'polypeptide(L)'
;MSERRKRVWEAYKKYRLVVKIIAAFSLAILGISGCIAFAKIYHNYNAAVWAGVSAAFAIVFIRLHFMVYRDRYERSISRLRFTIILWIGVVGLIAALVGLITYIVLGVKHHEKGMDPKGYFVVCLWCAKTAMWGFSTFMAARKFRKKYFDSDENEQIVNA
;
A
#
# COMPACT_ATOMS: atom_id res chain seq x y z
N MET A 1 -10.14 -6.87 -32.49
CA MET A 1 -8.76 -6.94 -31.93
C MET A 1 -8.23 -8.35 -32.13
N SER A 2 -7.08 -8.55 -32.82
CA SER A 2 -6.58 -9.90 -33.15
C SER A 2 -6.24 -10.71 -31.89
N GLU A 3 -6.41 -12.04 -31.94
CA GLU A 3 -6.12 -12.97 -30.82
C GLU A 3 -4.66 -12.85 -30.31
N ARG A 4 -3.71 -12.51 -31.19
CA ARG A 4 -2.33 -12.22 -30.84
C ARG A 4 -2.20 -11.01 -29.91
N ARG A 5 -2.95 -9.93 -30.18
CA ARG A 5 -2.95 -8.71 -29.33
C ARG A 5 -3.57 -8.98 -27.95
N LYS A 6 -4.61 -9.80 -27.88
CA LYS A 6 -5.21 -10.20 -26.58
C LYS A 6 -4.22 -10.96 -25.71
N ARG A 7 -3.51 -11.95 -26.29
CA ARG A 7 -2.49 -12.74 -25.56
C ARG A 7 -1.33 -11.88 -25.05
N VAL A 8 -0.80 -10.98 -25.86
CA VAL A 8 0.26 -10.05 -25.47
C VAL A 8 -0.22 -9.12 -24.34
N TRP A 9 -1.45 -8.63 -24.41
CA TRP A 9 -2.04 -7.76 -23.41
C TRP A 9 -2.25 -8.49 -22.06
N GLU A 10 -2.71 -9.72 -22.07
CA GLU A 10 -2.85 -10.53 -20.85
C GLU A 10 -1.49 -10.90 -20.23
N ALA A 11 -0.49 -11.22 -21.03
CA ALA A 11 0.86 -11.45 -20.56
C ALA A 11 1.46 -10.20 -19.92
N TYR A 12 1.25 -9.01 -20.52
CA TYR A 12 1.70 -7.73 -19.95
C TYR A 12 1.01 -7.41 -18.62
N LYS A 13 -0.30 -7.63 -18.49
CA LYS A 13 -1.03 -7.46 -17.23
C LYS A 13 -0.48 -8.37 -16.13
N LYS A 14 -0.22 -9.65 -16.45
CA LYS A 14 0.35 -10.64 -15.53
C LYS A 14 1.75 -10.21 -15.06
N TYR A 15 2.61 -9.78 -15.99
CA TYR A 15 3.95 -9.29 -15.67
C TYR A 15 3.91 -8.07 -14.75
N ARG A 16 3.09 -7.06 -15.05
CA ARG A 16 2.93 -5.88 -14.18
C ARG A 16 2.45 -6.23 -12.78
N LEU A 17 1.59 -7.24 -12.63
CA LEU A 17 1.13 -7.70 -11.32
C LEU A 17 2.28 -8.33 -10.52
N VAL A 18 3.05 -9.21 -11.15
CA VAL A 18 4.20 -9.88 -10.52
C VAL A 18 5.24 -8.85 -10.06
N VAL A 19 5.60 -7.89 -10.91
CA VAL A 19 6.53 -6.81 -10.57
C VAL A 19 6.06 -6.01 -9.35
N LYS A 20 4.76 -5.67 -9.29
CA LYS A 20 4.19 -4.95 -8.14
C LYS A 20 4.27 -5.77 -6.84
N ILE A 21 4.01 -7.06 -6.90
CA ILE A 21 4.08 -7.95 -5.73
C ILE A 21 5.52 -8.09 -5.25
N ILE A 22 6.48 -8.29 -6.17
CA ILE A 22 7.91 -8.36 -5.83
C ILE A 22 8.38 -7.06 -5.19
N ALA A 23 8.05 -5.91 -5.79
CA ALA A 23 8.39 -4.60 -5.23
C ALA A 23 7.79 -4.39 -3.84
N ALA A 24 6.52 -4.76 -3.65
CA ALA A 24 5.86 -4.65 -2.35
C ALA A 24 6.51 -5.57 -1.29
N PHE A 25 6.90 -6.78 -1.68
CA PHE A 25 7.57 -7.73 -0.79
C PHE A 25 8.96 -7.22 -0.36
N SER A 26 9.77 -6.74 -1.31
CA SER A 26 11.08 -6.15 -1.01
C SER A 26 10.99 -4.93 -0.09
N LEU A 27 9.98 -4.07 -0.32
CA LEU A 27 9.74 -2.90 0.51
C LEU A 27 9.16 -3.24 1.88
N ALA A 28 8.41 -4.34 2.02
CA ALA A 28 7.97 -4.84 3.32
C ALA A 28 9.17 -5.32 4.16
N ILE A 29 10.09 -6.08 3.56
CA ILE A 29 11.35 -6.50 4.22
C ILE A 29 12.16 -5.28 4.64
N LEU A 30 12.32 -4.29 3.75
CA LEU A 30 13.04 -3.05 4.05
C LEU A 30 12.38 -2.28 5.21
N GLY A 31 11.06 -2.25 5.28
CA GLY A 31 10.33 -1.60 6.37
C GLY A 31 10.52 -2.32 7.71
N ILE A 32 10.51 -3.66 7.72
CA ILE A 32 10.75 -4.46 8.93
C ILE A 32 12.19 -4.28 9.41
N SER A 33 13.18 -4.40 8.52
CA SER A 33 14.58 -4.21 8.87
C SER A 33 14.86 -2.77 9.32
N GLY A 34 14.25 -1.78 8.68
CA GLY A 34 14.29 -0.38 9.10
C GLY A 34 13.70 -0.17 10.48
N CYS A 35 12.54 -0.76 10.79
CA CYS A 35 11.93 -0.71 12.11
C CYS A 35 12.90 -1.20 13.21
N ILE A 36 13.54 -2.34 12.99
CA ILE A 36 14.51 -2.93 13.92
C ILE A 36 15.76 -2.05 14.05
N ALA A 37 16.32 -1.58 12.94
CA ALA A 37 17.52 -0.76 12.92
C ALA A 37 17.30 0.58 13.63
N PHE A 38 16.19 1.28 13.34
CA PHE A 38 15.89 2.55 13.98
C PHE A 38 15.56 2.41 15.47
N ALA A 39 14.93 1.31 15.89
CA ALA A 39 14.66 1.05 17.29
C ALA A 39 15.93 0.66 18.09
N LYS A 40 16.77 -0.23 17.52
CA LYS A 40 17.87 -0.87 18.24
C LYS A 40 19.21 -0.12 18.10
N ILE A 41 19.50 0.39 16.90
CA ILE A 41 20.82 0.97 16.58
C ILE A 41 20.78 2.50 16.73
N TYR A 42 19.77 3.14 16.17
CA TYR A 42 19.71 4.61 16.13
C TYR A 42 18.90 5.21 17.26
N HIS A 43 18.13 4.41 18.02
CA HIS A 43 17.23 4.85 19.09
C HIS A 43 16.22 5.91 18.62
N ASN A 44 15.88 5.92 17.32
CA ASN A 44 14.86 6.79 16.72
C ASN A 44 13.53 6.03 16.64
N TYR A 45 12.79 6.03 17.74
CA TYR A 45 11.51 5.31 17.83
C TYR A 45 10.46 5.85 16.87
N ASN A 46 10.48 7.14 16.56
CA ASN A 46 9.57 7.73 15.59
C ASN A 46 9.79 7.13 14.19
N ALA A 47 11.04 7.05 13.73
CA ALA A 47 11.38 6.41 12.45
C ALA A 47 11.04 4.91 12.47
N ALA A 48 11.29 4.23 13.60
CA ALA A 48 10.97 2.82 13.76
C ALA A 48 9.47 2.54 13.61
N VAL A 49 8.60 3.32 14.28
CA VAL A 49 7.15 3.18 14.19
C VAL A 49 6.67 3.37 12.76
N TRP A 50 7.08 4.45 12.09
CA TRP A 50 6.66 4.71 10.73
C TRP A 50 7.20 3.70 9.71
N ALA A 51 8.41 3.16 9.92
CA ALA A 51 8.95 2.06 9.13
C ALA A 51 8.09 0.79 9.28
N GLY A 52 7.70 0.45 10.52
CA GLY A 52 6.81 -0.67 10.81
C GLY A 52 5.42 -0.51 10.20
N VAL A 53 4.82 0.69 10.32
CA VAL A 53 3.53 1.01 9.70
C VAL A 53 3.61 0.90 8.17
N SER A 54 4.68 1.40 7.56
CA SER A 54 4.92 1.27 6.12
C SER A 54 4.99 -0.20 5.69
N ALA A 55 5.67 -1.07 6.47
CA ALA A 55 5.74 -2.52 6.21
C ALA A 55 4.35 -3.18 6.33
N ALA A 56 3.56 -2.81 7.35
CA ALA A 56 2.20 -3.31 7.53
C ALA A 56 1.30 -2.99 6.32
N PHE A 57 1.35 -1.76 5.81
CA PHE A 57 0.62 -1.38 4.60
C PHE A 57 1.08 -2.13 3.36
N ALA A 58 2.39 -2.38 3.20
CA ALA A 58 2.91 -3.19 2.09
C ALA A 58 2.36 -4.62 2.16
N ILE A 59 2.28 -5.21 3.36
CA ILE A 59 1.71 -6.55 3.59
C ILE A 59 0.20 -6.55 3.27
N VAL A 60 -0.55 -5.55 3.70
CA VAL A 60 -1.99 -5.41 3.37
C VAL A 60 -2.18 -5.33 1.86
N PHE A 61 -1.34 -4.57 1.16
CA PHE A 61 -1.37 -4.46 -0.30
C PHE A 61 -1.11 -5.81 -0.99
N ILE A 62 -0.11 -6.57 -0.52
CA ILE A 62 0.19 -7.92 -1.02
C ILE A 62 -1.00 -8.85 -0.79
N ARG A 63 -1.56 -8.88 0.43
CA ARG A 63 -2.75 -9.69 0.77
C ARG A 63 -3.94 -9.35 -0.11
N LEU A 64 -4.19 -8.06 -0.37
CA LEU A 64 -5.28 -7.63 -1.24
C LEU A 64 -5.12 -8.21 -2.66
N HIS A 65 -3.92 -8.15 -3.23
CA HIS A 65 -3.65 -8.71 -4.56
C HIS A 65 -3.74 -10.24 -4.58
N PHE A 66 -3.29 -10.90 -3.52
CA PHE A 66 -3.37 -12.35 -3.38
C PHE A 66 -4.81 -12.83 -3.22
N MET A 67 -5.64 -12.14 -2.42
CA MET A 67 -7.07 -12.42 -2.30
C MET A 67 -7.76 -12.35 -3.65
N VAL A 68 -7.53 -11.29 -4.43
CA VAL A 68 -8.11 -11.14 -5.77
C VAL A 68 -7.62 -12.20 -6.75
N TYR A 69 -6.37 -12.65 -6.60
CA TYR A 69 -5.84 -13.75 -7.41
C TYR A 69 -6.51 -15.08 -7.08
N ARG A 70 -6.71 -15.37 -5.81
CA ARG A 70 -7.34 -16.61 -5.32
C ARG A 70 -8.85 -16.64 -5.63
N ASP A 71 -9.54 -15.51 -5.50
CA ASP A 71 -11.00 -15.41 -5.68
C ASP A 71 -11.46 -15.59 -7.14
N ARG A 72 -10.56 -15.52 -8.11
CA ARG A 72 -10.85 -16.00 -9.48
C ARG A 72 -11.23 -17.50 -9.50
N TYR A 73 -10.91 -18.22 -8.42
CA TYR A 73 -11.24 -19.63 -8.25
C TYR A 73 -12.44 -19.89 -7.33
N GLU A 74 -12.78 -19.02 -6.38
CA GLU A 74 -13.68 -19.36 -5.26
C GLU A 74 -14.89 -18.42 -5.03
N ARG A 75 -15.18 -17.40 -5.84
CA ARG A 75 -16.37 -16.49 -5.77
C ARG A 75 -16.88 -16.05 -4.37
N SER A 76 -16.06 -16.04 -3.32
CA SER A 76 -16.51 -15.88 -1.92
C SER A 76 -15.97 -14.64 -1.19
N ILE A 77 -15.61 -13.54 -1.88
CA ILE A 77 -15.13 -12.34 -1.18
C ILE A 77 -16.30 -11.41 -0.84
N SER A 78 -16.49 -11.14 0.46
CA SER A 78 -17.49 -10.21 0.96
C SER A 78 -17.16 -8.75 0.60
N ARG A 79 -18.18 -7.99 0.16
CA ARG A 79 -18.16 -6.53 -0.09
C ARG A 79 -17.57 -5.75 1.10
N LEU A 80 -17.87 -6.21 2.33
CA LEU A 80 -17.38 -5.62 3.56
C LEU A 80 -15.86 -5.62 3.67
N ARG A 81 -15.18 -6.71 3.28
CA ARG A 81 -13.70 -6.80 3.35
C ARG A 81 -13.01 -5.75 2.48
N PHE A 82 -13.49 -5.52 1.26
CA PHE A 82 -12.96 -4.45 0.40
C PHE A 82 -13.19 -3.06 0.97
N THR A 83 -14.36 -2.84 1.58
CA THR A 83 -14.70 -1.57 2.21
C THR A 83 -13.80 -1.29 3.42
N ILE A 84 -13.53 -2.29 4.27
CA ILE A 84 -12.60 -2.16 5.40
C ILE A 84 -11.18 -1.83 4.91
N ILE A 85 -10.66 -2.56 3.92
CA ILE A 85 -9.32 -2.31 3.37
C ILE A 85 -9.23 -0.91 2.74
N LEU A 86 -10.29 -0.45 2.08
CA LEU A 86 -10.36 0.90 1.51
C LEU A 86 -10.24 1.96 2.61
N TRP A 87 -11.00 1.83 3.71
CA TRP A 87 -10.94 2.76 4.84
C TRP A 87 -9.58 2.73 5.54
N ILE A 88 -8.98 1.55 5.72
CA ILE A 88 -7.61 1.43 6.24
C ILE A 88 -6.64 2.23 5.35
N GLY A 89 -6.75 2.12 4.03
CA GLY A 89 -5.93 2.89 3.10
C GLY A 89 -6.09 4.41 3.24
N VAL A 90 -7.34 4.89 3.38
CA VAL A 90 -7.65 6.32 3.56
C VAL A 90 -7.09 6.85 4.89
N VAL A 91 -7.38 6.15 5.99
CA VAL A 91 -6.92 6.56 7.33
C VAL A 91 -5.38 6.57 7.37
N GLY A 92 -4.73 5.55 6.82
CA GLY A 92 -3.28 5.48 6.75
C GLY A 92 -2.67 6.60 5.91
N LEU A 93 -3.29 6.96 4.79
CA LEU A 93 -2.87 8.08 3.95
C LEU A 93 -2.95 9.42 4.72
N ILE A 94 -4.09 9.69 5.37
CA ILE A 94 -4.29 10.93 6.14
C ILE A 94 -3.28 11.01 7.30
N ALA A 95 -3.14 9.94 8.08
CA ALA A 95 -2.20 9.90 9.20
C ALA A 95 -0.75 10.13 8.74
N ALA A 96 -0.37 9.51 7.61
CA ALA A 96 0.98 9.67 7.06
C ALA A 96 1.24 11.09 6.54
N LEU A 97 0.24 11.76 5.94
CA LEU A 97 0.38 13.15 5.50
C LEU A 97 0.49 14.11 6.69
N VAL A 98 -0.31 13.92 7.72
CA VAL A 98 -0.20 14.69 8.97
C VAL A 98 1.17 14.47 9.62
N GLY A 99 1.62 13.22 9.72
CA GLY A 99 2.96 12.89 10.21
C GLY A 99 4.06 13.56 9.39
N LEU A 100 3.98 13.50 8.07
CA LEU A 100 4.95 14.12 7.16
C LEU A 100 5.08 15.63 7.43
N ILE A 101 3.96 16.35 7.50
CA ILE A 101 3.97 17.79 7.78
C ILE A 101 4.56 18.06 9.16
N THR A 102 4.14 17.31 10.17
CA THR A 102 4.63 17.47 11.56
C THR A 102 6.15 17.30 11.64
N TYR A 103 6.70 16.24 11.04
CA TYR A 103 8.13 15.97 11.11
C TYR A 103 8.98 16.91 10.24
N ILE A 104 8.45 17.45 9.14
CA ILE A 104 9.09 18.53 8.39
C ILE A 104 9.23 19.77 9.28
N VAL A 105 8.15 20.19 9.95
CA VAL A 105 8.17 21.33 10.86
C VAL A 105 9.14 21.14 12.00
N LEU A 106 9.19 19.94 12.61
CA LEU A 106 10.13 19.60 13.67
C LEU A 106 11.59 19.64 13.18
N GLY A 107 11.88 19.06 12.01
CA GLY A 107 13.23 19.07 11.44
C GLY A 107 13.73 20.49 11.15
N VAL A 108 12.87 21.35 10.60
CA VAL A 108 13.20 22.77 10.38
C VAL A 108 13.41 23.51 11.69
N LYS A 109 12.53 23.31 12.69
CA LYS A 109 12.63 23.94 14.01
C LYS A 109 13.92 23.56 14.73
N HIS A 110 14.37 22.32 14.59
CA HIS A 110 15.61 21.83 15.21
C HIS A 110 16.86 22.09 14.36
N HIS A 111 16.74 22.87 13.26
CA HIS A 111 17.84 23.22 12.38
C HIS A 111 18.64 22.00 11.87
N GLU A 112 17.96 20.87 11.62
CA GLU A 112 18.62 19.68 11.10
C GLU A 112 19.24 19.94 9.73
N LYS A 113 20.50 19.55 9.59
CA LYS A 113 21.24 19.64 8.32
C LYS A 113 21.37 18.23 7.72
N GLY A 114 20.55 17.94 6.71
CA GLY A 114 20.62 16.67 5.99
C GLY A 114 19.82 15.52 6.61
N MET A 115 20.05 14.29 6.14
CA MET A 115 19.39 13.07 6.61
C MET A 115 20.21 12.38 7.69
N ASP A 116 20.11 12.83 8.94
CA ASP A 116 20.64 12.10 10.07
C ASP A 116 19.71 10.94 10.43
N PRO A 117 20.20 9.68 10.59
CA PRO A 117 19.39 8.56 11.04
C PRO A 117 18.67 8.78 12.38
N LYS A 118 19.16 9.69 13.23
CA LYS A 118 18.54 10.09 14.50
C LYS A 118 17.58 11.28 14.35
N GLY A 119 17.59 11.94 13.21
CA GLY A 119 16.84 13.16 12.95
C GLY A 119 15.40 12.94 12.50
N TYR A 120 14.66 14.05 12.38
CA TYR A 120 13.25 14.05 11.96
C TYR A 120 13.08 13.89 10.44
N PHE A 121 14.06 14.30 9.62
CA PHE A 121 13.94 14.16 8.17
C PHE A 121 13.92 12.70 7.71
N VAL A 122 14.57 11.79 8.42
CA VAL A 122 14.47 10.37 8.12
C VAL A 122 13.07 9.82 8.42
N VAL A 123 12.38 10.39 9.44
CA VAL A 123 10.98 10.06 9.73
C VAL A 123 10.06 10.49 8.58
N CYS A 124 10.31 11.68 8.00
CA CYS A 124 9.57 12.16 6.82
C CYS A 124 9.62 11.17 5.66
N LEU A 125 10.78 10.54 5.42
CA LEU A 125 10.93 9.52 4.38
C LEU A 125 9.98 8.33 4.61
N TRP A 126 9.86 7.88 5.85
CA TRP A 126 8.97 6.77 6.20
C TRP A 126 7.50 7.17 6.18
N CYS A 127 7.16 8.40 6.58
CA CYS A 127 5.82 8.95 6.41
C CYS A 127 5.42 9.01 4.92
N ALA A 128 6.31 9.51 4.04
CA ALA A 128 6.07 9.55 2.61
C ALA A 128 5.86 8.15 2.01
N LYS A 129 6.65 7.16 2.43
CA LYS A 129 6.46 5.75 2.03
C LYS A 129 5.11 5.20 2.51
N THR A 130 4.71 5.50 3.74
CA THR A 130 3.43 5.08 4.28
C THR A 130 2.27 5.71 3.51
N ALA A 131 2.36 7.01 3.17
CA ALA A 131 1.37 7.70 2.33
C ALA A 131 1.25 7.05 0.95
N MET A 132 2.36 6.72 0.31
CA MET A 132 2.38 6.01 -0.98
C MET A 132 1.68 4.65 -0.90
N TRP A 133 1.92 3.87 0.16
CA TRP A 133 1.27 2.58 0.36
C TRP A 133 -0.19 2.70 0.71
N GLY A 134 -0.57 3.67 1.57
CA GLY A 134 -1.96 3.98 1.89
C GLY A 134 -2.76 4.32 0.63
N PHE A 135 -2.22 5.22 -0.21
CA PHE A 135 -2.82 5.59 -1.49
C PHE A 135 -2.92 4.40 -2.46
N SER A 136 -1.86 3.60 -2.58
CA SER A 136 -1.83 2.41 -3.45
C SER A 136 -2.87 1.37 -3.02
N THR A 137 -3.01 1.15 -1.71
CA THR A 137 -4.00 0.23 -1.12
C THR A 137 -5.42 0.72 -1.37
N PHE A 138 -5.68 2.02 -1.15
CA PHE A 138 -6.96 2.65 -1.44
C PHE A 138 -7.36 2.49 -2.91
N MET A 139 -6.47 2.84 -3.84
CA MET A 139 -6.73 2.74 -5.28
C MET A 139 -6.95 1.30 -5.74
N ALA A 140 -6.19 0.35 -5.21
CA ALA A 140 -6.36 -1.07 -5.50
C ALA A 140 -7.71 -1.59 -4.97
N ALA A 141 -8.05 -1.30 -3.71
CA ALA A 141 -9.32 -1.71 -3.09
C ALA A 141 -10.52 -1.12 -3.84
N ARG A 142 -10.49 0.18 -4.21
CA ARG A 142 -11.53 0.84 -5.00
C ARG A 142 -11.71 0.18 -6.37
N LYS A 143 -10.61 -0.09 -7.08
CA LYS A 143 -10.64 -0.73 -8.39
C LYS A 143 -11.21 -2.15 -8.33
N PHE A 144 -10.81 -2.93 -7.33
CA PHE A 144 -11.30 -4.30 -7.17
C PHE A 144 -12.77 -4.32 -6.75
N ARG A 145 -13.18 -3.45 -5.81
CA ARG A 145 -14.58 -3.30 -5.43
C ARG A 145 -15.47 -3.03 -6.63
N LYS A 146 -15.09 -2.04 -7.45
CA LYS A 146 -15.82 -1.69 -8.67
C LYS A 146 -15.91 -2.87 -9.64
N LYS A 147 -14.82 -3.58 -9.85
CA LYS A 147 -14.78 -4.69 -10.81
C LYS A 147 -15.66 -5.87 -10.40
N TYR A 148 -15.74 -6.18 -9.10
CA TYR A 148 -16.45 -7.38 -8.61
C TYR A 148 -17.93 -7.13 -8.33
N PHE A 149 -18.32 -5.91 -7.95
CA PHE A 149 -19.68 -5.64 -7.49
C PHE A 149 -20.53 -4.84 -8.47
N ASP A 150 -19.95 -4.00 -9.33
CA ASP A 150 -20.71 -3.33 -10.39
C ASP A 150 -21.01 -4.29 -11.57
N SER A 151 -20.26 -5.39 -11.72
CA SER A 151 -20.56 -6.42 -12.73
C SER A 151 -21.76 -7.27 -12.34
N ASP A 152 -21.91 -7.62 -11.05
CA ASP A 152 -23.04 -8.42 -10.55
C ASP A 152 -24.37 -7.65 -10.65
N GLU A 153 -24.37 -6.35 -10.41
CA GLU A 153 -25.54 -5.47 -10.50
C GLU A 153 -26.05 -5.37 -11.95
N ASN A 154 -25.13 -5.28 -12.92
CA ASN A 154 -25.51 -5.26 -14.35
C ASN A 154 -26.02 -6.62 -14.86
N GLU A 155 -25.49 -7.75 -14.38
CA GLU A 155 -26.01 -9.07 -14.73
C GLU A 155 -27.41 -9.32 -14.15
N GLN A 156 -27.72 -8.80 -12.97
CA GLN A 156 -29.05 -8.91 -12.37
C GLN A 156 -30.11 -8.09 -13.13
N ILE A 157 -29.72 -6.90 -13.62
CA ILE A 157 -30.62 -6.03 -14.41
C ILE A 157 -30.90 -6.63 -15.80
N VAL A 158 -29.94 -7.32 -16.40
CA VAL A 158 -30.11 -7.93 -17.75
C VAL A 158 -30.96 -9.22 -17.68
N ASN A 159 -30.98 -9.88 -16.51
CA ASN A 159 -31.74 -11.15 -16.31
C ASN A 159 -33.08 -10.97 -15.63
N ALA A 160 -33.51 -9.73 -15.33
CA ALA A 160 -34.84 -9.38 -14.77
C ALA A 160 -35.75 -8.83 -15.87
#